data_1e68fb691e3d4458857e22dd1f474602
#
_entry.id   1e68fb691e3d4458857e22dd1f474602
#
_cell.length_a   1.000
_cell.length_b   1.000
_cell.length_c   1.000
_cell.angle_alpha   90.00
_cell.angle_beta   90.00
_cell.angle_gamma   90.00
#
_symmetry.space_group_name_H-M   'P 1'
#
loop_
_entity.id
_entity.type
_entity.pdbx_description
1 polymer ?
#
loop_
_entity_poly.entity_id
_entity_poly.type
_entity_poly.pdbx_seq_one_letter_code
_entity_poly.pdbx_strand_id
1 'polypeptide(L)'
;DMVLGLEYVLPDGTLVTGLNKMIKNNAGYDLKQLFMGSEGTLGMITRAVLRLFPRPGCTCAALCGLAQYEDVVALLTAARRGLGPMLSAFEVMWADYWHEATVTVPNVRRPISGEHAYYVLIEMQGMDAALDAPRFETWLEAQFEAGLIEDAAIAQSMADIAAFWRVRDVAGELASVLGQYTAFDIGLPVGAMDDFARECRAALTAALPGCLSL
;
A
#
# COMPACT_ATOMS: atom_id res chain seq x y z
N ASP A 1 8.85 -16.75 2.05
CA ASP A 1 9.19 -16.18 3.36
C ASP A 1 10.45 -15.33 3.28
N MET A 2 10.36 -14.10 3.76
CA MET A 2 11.52 -13.20 3.82
C MET A 2 12.37 -13.44 5.07
N VAL A 3 11.77 -13.91 6.17
CA VAL A 3 12.47 -14.15 7.44
C VAL A 3 12.97 -15.61 7.50
N LEU A 4 14.28 -15.78 7.51
CA LEU A 4 14.93 -17.10 7.58
C LEU A 4 15.15 -17.55 9.04
N GLY A 5 15.44 -16.62 9.94
CA GLY A 5 15.67 -16.91 11.35
C GLY A 5 15.38 -15.72 12.25
N LEU A 6 15.05 -16.00 13.50
CA LEU A 6 14.80 -14.99 14.52
C LEU A 6 15.58 -15.29 15.79
N GLU A 7 15.91 -14.23 16.52
CA GLU A 7 16.27 -14.24 17.93
C GLU A 7 15.22 -13.39 18.67
N TYR A 8 14.69 -13.89 19.77
CA TYR A 8 13.67 -13.21 20.55
C TYR A 8 13.79 -13.49 22.04
N VAL A 9 13.30 -12.58 22.86
CA VAL A 9 13.23 -12.71 24.32
C VAL A 9 11.81 -12.97 24.73
N LEU A 10 11.60 -14.04 25.52
CA LEU A 10 10.30 -14.37 26.11
C LEU A 10 9.97 -13.46 27.30
N PRO A 11 8.69 -13.42 27.77
CA PRO A 11 8.30 -12.57 28.90
C PRO A 11 9.05 -12.85 30.20
N ASP A 12 9.57 -14.06 30.39
CA ASP A 12 10.38 -14.46 31.55
C ASP A 12 11.86 -14.08 31.42
N GLY A 13 12.27 -13.41 30.32
CA GLY A 13 13.64 -13.03 30.03
C GLY A 13 14.48 -14.11 29.33
N THR A 14 13.89 -15.26 29.02
CA THR A 14 14.60 -16.32 28.29
C THR A 14 14.92 -15.89 26.88
N LEU A 15 16.21 -15.95 26.50
CA LEU A 15 16.66 -15.69 25.13
C LEU A 15 16.56 -16.97 24.30
N VAL A 16 15.80 -16.90 23.22
CA VAL A 16 15.69 -17.99 22.24
C VAL A 16 16.34 -17.54 20.94
N THR A 17 17.28 -18.34 20.42
CA THR A 17 17.96 -18.01 19.16
C THR A 17 17.75 -19.12 18.13
N GLY A 18 17.28 -18.71 16.94
CA GLY A 18 17.09 -19.54 15.76
C GLY A 18 17.66 -18.83 14.52
N LEU A 19 18.79 -18.13 14.66
CA LEU A 19 19.44 -17.37 13.61
C LEU A 19 20.15 -18.29 12.59
N ASN A 20 19.39 -19.14 11.90
CA ASN A 20 19.93 -19.94 10.81
C ASN A 20 19.74 -19.22 9.45
N LYS A 21 20.57 -19.59 8.46
CA LYS A 21 20.54 -19.04 7.11
C LYS A 21 20.01 -20.05 6.08
N MET A 22 19.41 -21.14 6.54
CA MET A 22 18.93 -22.20 5.66
C MET A 22 17.64 -21.74 4.96
N ILE A 23 17.61 -21.83 3.63
CA ILE A 23 16.43 -21.52 2.84
C ILE A 23 15.35 -22.58 3.04
N LYS A 24 15.76 -23.83 3.25
CA LYS A 24 14.88 -24.97 3.56
C LYS A 24 15.35 -25.62 4.84
N ASN A 25 14.45 -25.68 5.84
CA ASN A 25 14.66 -26.36 7.11
C ASN A 25 13.41 -27.17 7.45
N ASN A 26 13.54 -28.49 7.40
CA ASN A 26 12.46 -29.45 7.71
C ASN A 26 12.65 -30.13 9.08
N ALA A 27 13.56 -29.64 9.91
CA ALA A 27 13.91 -30.21 11.20
C ALA A 27 13.01 -29.68 12.33
N GLY A 28 11.74 -30.08 12.36
CA GLY A 28 10.79 -29.70 13.40
C GLY A 28 9.85 -28.55 13.01
N TYR A 29 9.13 -28.04 14.00
CA TYR A 29 8.21 -26.90 13.80
C TYR A 29 8.96 -25.59 13.57
N ASP A 30 8.42 -24.77 12.71
CA ASP A 30 8.94 -23.44 12.44
C ASP A 30 8.39 -22.41 13.44
N LEU A 31 8.93 -22.43 14.65
CA LEU A 31 8.45 -21.63 15.77
C LEU A 31 8.57 -20.11 15.55
N LYS A 32 9.44 -19.65 14.66
CA LYS A 32 9.54 -18.20 14.35
C LYS A 32 8.22 -17.63 13.81
N GLN A 33 7.37 -18.47 13.18
CA GLN A 33 6.07 -18.04 12.65
C GLN A 33 5.10 -17.58 13.75
N LEU A 34 5.27 -18.02 15.00
CA LEU A 34 4.46 -17.58 16.12
C LEU A 34 4.75 -16.13 16.52
N PHE A 35 5.98 -15.70 16.33
CA PHE A 35 6.44 -14.36 16.75
C PHE A 35 6.26 -13.30 15.66
N MET A 36 6.26 -13.70 14.40
CA MET A 36 5.97 -12.79 13.29
C MET A 36 4.49 -12.40 13.30
N GLY A 37 4.21 -11.10 13.44
CA GLY A 37 2.84 -10.58 13.57
C GLY A 37 2.25 -10.69 14.98
N SER A 38 3.03 -11.10 15.99
CA SER A 38 2.57 -11.13 17.38
C SER A 38 2.55 -9.75 18.07
N GLU A 39 3.08 -8.72 17.43
CA GLU A 39 3.14 -7.35 17.95
C GLU A 39 3.69 -7.23 19.39
N GLY A 40 4.69 -8.07 19.71
CA GLY A 40 5.33 -8.11 21.02
C GLY A 40 4.55 -8.86 22.11
N THR A 41 3.38 -9.41 21.82
CA THR A 41 2.53 -10.09 22.84
C THR A 41 3.09 -11.44 23.30
N LEU A 42 3.89 -12.11 22.44
CA LEU A 42 4.51 -13.41 22.75
C LEU A 42 6.00 -13.27 23.11
N GLY A 43 6.61 -12.16 22.80
CA GLY A 43 8.02 -11.90 23.06
C GLY A 43 8.54 -10.75 22.19
N MET A 44 9.75 -10.30 22.48
CA MET A 44 10.41 -9.20 21.77
C MET A 44 11.47 -9.74 20.81
N ILE A 45 11.31 -9.49 19.51
CA ILE A 45 12.30 -9.85 18.50
C ILE A 45 13.50 -8.91 18.63
N THR A 46 14.69 -9.47 18.79
CA THR A 46 15.96 -8.73 18.96
C THR A 46 16.82 -8.78 17.73
N ARG A 47 16.78 -9.89 16.96
CA ARG A 47 17.54 -10.04 15.70
C ARG A 47 16.75 -10.86 14.70
N ALA A 48 16.97 -10.56 13.41
CA ALA A 48 16.40 -11.33 12.31
C ALA A 48 17.45 -11.64 11.24
N VAL A 49 17.34 -12.82 10.65
CA VAL A 49 18.02 -13.18 9.41
C VAL A 49 17.03 -13.02 8.27
N LEU A 50 17.31 -12.10 7.36
CA LEU A 50 16.44 -11.80 6.22
C LEU A 50 17.03 -12.37 4.93
N ARG A 51 16.16 -12.89 4.08
CA ARG A 51 16.48 -13.25 2.71
C ARG A 51 16.62 -11.98 1.89
N LEU A 52 17.71 -11.87 1.16
CA LEU A 52 17.95 -10.78 0.23
C LEU A 52 17.50 -11.20 -1.17
N PHE A 53 16.95 -10.24 -1.90
CA PHE A 53 16.57 -10.36 -3.29
C PHE A 53 17.42 -9.39 -4.13
N PRO A 54 17.65 -9.65 -5.42
CA PRO A 54 18.24 -8.68 -6.32
C PRO A 54 17.47 -7.36 -6.29
N ARG A 55 18.19 -6.26 -6.32
CA ARG A 55 17.54 -4.94 -6.42
C ARG A 55 16.83 -4.85 -7.78
N PRO A 56 15.59 -4.35 -7.84
CA PRO A 56 14.93 -4.08 -9.11
C PRO A 56 15.76 -3.18 -10.02
N GLY A 57 15.81 -3.52 -11.31
CA GLY A 57 16.51 -2.73 -12.33
C GLY A 57 15.72 -1.51 -12.77
N CYS A 58 14.38 -1.55 -12.62
CA CYS A 58 13.50 -0.41 -12.88
C CYS A 58 12.30 -0.41 -11.93
N THR A 59 11.75 0.78 -11.73
CA THR A 59 10.46 1.00 -11.05
C THR A 59 9.59 1.87 -11.94
N CYS A 60 8.39 1.42 -12.22
CA CYS A 60 7.37 2.16 -12.95
C CYS A 60 6.19 2.43 -12.01
N ALA A 61 5.63 3.62 -12.06
CA ALA A 61 4.47 3.97 -11.26
C ALA A 61 3.48 4.81 -12.06
N ALA A 62 2.21 4.62 -11.76
CA ALA A 62 1.13 5.46 -12.25
C ALA A 62 0.19 5.81 -11.12
N LEU A 63 -0.37 7.00 -11.18
CA LEU A 63 -1.47 7.42 -10.34
C LEU A 63 -2.70 7.54 -11.23
N CYS A 64 -3.77 6.83 -10.89
CA CYS A 64 -4.98 6.68 -11.70
C CYS A 64 -6.18 7.28 -10.98
N GLY A 65 -7.06 7.97 -11.71
CA GLY A 65 -8.37 8.43 -11.27
C GLY A 65 -9.48 7.47 -11.74
N LEU A 66 -10.40 7.09 -10.85
CA LEU A 66 -11.48 6.14 -11.10
C LEU A 66 -12.83 6.68 -10.59
N ALA A 67 -13.92 6.28 -11.27
CA ALA A 67 -15.27 6.75 -10.96
C ALA A 67 -15.95 5.98 -9.82
N GLN A 68 -15.72 4.68 -9.71
CA GLN A 68 -16.43 3.80 -8.79
C GLN A 68 -15.53 2.72 -8.21
N TYR A 69 -15.93 2.18 -7.04
CA TYR A 69 -15.10 1.20 -6.32
C TYR A 69 -15.00 -0.15 -7.04
N GLU A 70 -16.00 -0.51 -7.78
CA GLU A 70 -16.03 -1.71 -8.63
C GLU A 70 -14.89 -1.68 -9.65
N ASP A 71 -14.58 -0.51 -10.21
CA ASP A 71 -13.46 -0.33 -11.14
C ASP A 71 -12.11 -0.47 -10.42
N VAL A 72 -12.00 -0.04 -9.15
CA VAL A 72 -10.82 -0.27 -8.31
C VAL A 72 -10.56 -1.77 -8.14
N VAL A 73 -11.59 -2.55 -7.83
CA VAL A 73 -11.48 -4.02 -7.66
C VAL A 73 -11.14 -4.71 -8.98
N ALA A 74 -11.76 -4.25 -10.08
CA ALA A 74 -11.47 -4.76 -11.41
C ALA A 74 -10.01 -4.44 -11.83
N LEU A 75 -9.55 -3.22 -11.58
CA LEU A 75 -8.18 -2.77 -11.85
C LEU A 75 -7.16 -3.56 -11.04
N LEU A 76 -7.41 -3.82 -9.75
CA LEU A 76 -6.56 -4.67 -8.92
C LEU A 76 -6.47 -6.10 -9.49
N THR A 77 -7.60 -6.64 -9.95
CA THR A 77 -7.63 -7.97 -10.58
C THR A 77 -6.84 -7.99 -11.88
N ALA A 78 -6.98 -6.95 -12.71
CA ALA A 78 -6.22 -6.77 -13.93
C ALA A 78 -4.71 -6.60 -13.67
N ALA A 79 -4.34 -5.84 -12.63
CA ALA A 79 -2.95 -5.64 -12.22
C ALA A 79 -2.30 -6.96 -11.78
N ARG A 80 -2.97 -7.74 -10.94
CA ARG A 80 -2.49 -9.06 -10.52
C ARG A 80 -2.31 -10.03 -11.68
N ARG A 81 -3.19 -9.99 -12.68
CA ARG A 81 -3.09 -10.85 -13.88
C ARG A 81 -2.01 -10.37 -14.86
N GLY A 82 -1.95 -9.06 -15.12
CA GLY A 82 -1.09 -8.50 -16.17
C GLY A 82 0.34 -8.25 -15.72
N LEU A 83 0.52 -7.77 -14.48
CA LEU A 83 1.83 -7.46 -13.90
C LEU A 83 2.38 -8.61 -13.05
N GLY A 84 1.51 -9.45 -12.49
CA GLY A 84 1.90 -10.63 -11.73
C GLY A 84 2.81 -10.30 -10.55
N PRO A 85 3.96 -11.02 -10.40
CA PRO A 85 4.87 -10.78 -9.28
C PRO A 85 5.65 -9.47 -9.36
N MET A 86 5.59 -8.74 -10.45
CA MET A 86 6.19 -7.40 -10.58
C MET A 86 5.34 -6.30 -9.95
N LEU A 87 4.04 -6.53 -9.70
CA LEU A 87 3.19 -5.59 -8.97
C LEU A 87 3.74 -5.45 -7.54
N SER A 88 4.32 -4.30 -7.22
CA SER A 88 4.94 -4.02 -5.91
C SER A 88 4.05 -3.22 -4.98
N ALA A 89 3.16 -2.37 -5.52
CA ALA A 89 2.18 -1.64 -4.73
C ALA A 89 0.88 -1.39 -5.50
N PHE A 90 -0.21 -1.36 -4.74
CA PHE A 90 -1.54 -0.98 -5.19
C PHE A 90 -2.24 -0.30 -4.00
N GLU A 91 -2.23 1.03 -3.99
CA GLU A 91 -2.74 1.85 -2.89
C GLU A 91 -3.96 2.62 -3.34
N VAL A 92 -5.02 2.59 -2.55
CA VAL A 92 -6.29 3.25 -2.87
C VAL A 92 -6.50 4.42 -1.93
N MET A 93 -6.86 5.57 -2.48
CA MET A 93 -7.19 6.78 -1.75
C MET A 93 -8.60 7.24 -2.16
N TRP A 94 -9.44 7.52 -1.19
CA TRP A 94 -10.76 8.14 -1.41
C TRP A 94 -10.63 9.62 -1.73
N ALA A 95 -11.62 10.19 -2.38
CA ALA A 95 -11.62 11.61 -2.79
C ALA A 95 -11.36 12.58 -1.62
N ASP A 96 -11.92 12.31 -0.45
CA ASP A 96 -11.78 13.17 0.73
C ASP A 96 -10.32 13.18 1.22
N TYR A 97 -9.70 11.99 1.32
CA TYR A 97 -8.28 11.89 1.65
C TYR A 97 -7.40 12.60 0.62
N TRP A 98 -7.67 12.35 -0.67
CA TRP A 98 -6.94 12.99 -1.76
C TRP A 98 -7.02 14.51 -1.68
N HIS A 99 -8.21 15.05 -1.42
CA HIS A 99 -8.41 16.49 -1.27
C HIS A 99 -7.55 17.04 -0.13
N GLU A 100 -7.67 16.47 1.06
CA GLU A 100 -6.91 16.94 2.22
C GLU A 100 -5.40 16.78 2.02
N ALA A 101 -4.95 15.67 1.46
CA ALA A 101 -3.54 15.42 1.21
C ALA A 101 -2.93 16.43 0.20
N THR A 102 -3.67 16.83 -0.84
CA THR A 102 -3.12 17.64 -1.93
C THR A 102 -3.44 19.13 -1.83
N VAL A 103 -4.45 19.51 -1.02
CA VAL A 103 -4.86 20.91 -0.85
C VAL A 103 -4.44 21.47 0.50
N THR A 104 -4.62 20.69 1.56
CA THR A 104 -4.42 21.15 2.94
C THR A 104 -2.99 20.97 3.41
N VAL A 105 -2.30 19.89 2.98
CA VAL A 105 -0.90 19.66 3.36
C VAL A 105 0.05 20.45 2.46
N PRO A 106 0.93 21.29 3.01
CA PRO A 106 1.84 22.11 2.21
C PRO A 106 2.88 21.24 1.47
N ASN A 107 3.28 21.72 0.29
CA ASN A 107 4.31 21.10 -0.56
C ASN A 107 3.97 19.70 -1.08
N VAL A 108 2.71 19.35 -1.15
CA VAL A 108 2.24 18.14 -1.83
C VAL A 108 1.81 18.55 -3.25
N ARG A 109 2.48 17.96 -4.25
CA ARG A 109 2.10 18.16 -5.65
C ARG A 109 0.85 17.33 -5.93
N ARG A 110 -0.10 17.91 -6.67
CA ARG A 110 -1.28 17.22 -7.21
C ARG A 110 -0.96 16.66 -8.60
N PRO A 111 -0.70 15.37 -8.77
CA PRO A 111 -0.28 14.81 -10.05
C PRO A 111 -1.40 14.70 -11.07
N ILE A 112 -2.64 14.50 -10.62
CA ILE A 112 -3.85 14.47 -11.44
C ILE A 112 -4.69 15.69 -11.13
N SER A 113 -5.13 16.41 -12.15
CA SER A 113 -5.92 17.64 -12.01
C SER A 113 -7.43 17.38 -11.92
N GLY A 114 -7.90 16.27 -12.47
CA GLY A 114 -9.30 15.86 -12.44
C GLY A 114 -9.81 15.53 -11.04
N GLU A 115 -11.13 15.61 -10.86
CA GLU A 115 -11.81 15.18 -9.65
C GLU A 115 -12.39 13.77 -9.89
N HIS A 116 -11.96 12.82 -9.08
CA HIS A 116 -12.39 11.42 -9.16
C HIS A 116 -12.85 10.93 -7.80
N ALA A 117 -13.68 9.89 -7.77
CA ALA A 117 -14.14 9.31 -6.52
C ALA A 117 -13.03 8.52 -5.80
N TYR A 118 -12.14 7.91 -6.60
CA TYR A 118 -11.01 7.12 -6.12
C TYR A 118 -9.74 7.46 -6.88
N TYR A 119 -8.62 7.42 -6.15
CA TYR A 119 -7.29 7.55 -6.72
C TYR A 119 -6.48 6.31 -6.36
N VAL A 120 -5.82 5.73 -7.36
CA VAL A 120 -5.07 4.48 -7.18
C VAL A 120 -3.61 4.71 -7.59
N LEU A 121 -2.69 4.50 -6.65
CA LEU A 121 -1.26 4.42 -6.94
C LEU A 121 -0.91 2.97 -7.26
N ILE A 122 -0.37 2.75 -8.44
CA ILE A 122 0.11 1.43 -8.90
C ILE A 122 1.60 1.54 -9.11
N GLU A 123 2.36 0.62 -8.51
CA GLU A 123 3.80 0.51 -8.72
C GLU A 123 4.16 -0.89 -9.19
N MET A 124 5.03 -0.95 -10.18
CA MET A 124 5.62 -2.17 -10.69
C MET A 124 7.15 -2.09 -10.59
N GLN A 125 7.76 -3.16 -10.10
CA GLN A 125 9.22 -3.32 -10.06
C GLN A 125 9.66 -4.42 -11.01
N GLY A 126 10.46 -4.05 -11.99
CA GLY A 126 11.01 -4.95 -13.02
C GLY A 126 12.52 -5.10 -12.91
N MET A 127 13.07 -5.99 -13.72
CA MET A 127 14.52 -6.26 -13.76
C MET A 127 15.20 -5.59 -14.96
N ASP A 128 14.46 -5.33 -16.04
CA ASP A 128 14.94 -4.74 -17.28
C ASP A 128 14.05 -3.58 -17.72
N ALA A 129 14.56 -2.36 -17.58
CA ALA A 129 13.81 -1.14 -17.91
C ALA A 129 13.38 -1.09 -19.38
N ALA A 130 14.17 -1.65 -20.30
CA ALA A 130 13.86 -1.62 -21.74
C ALA A 130 12.66 -2.53 -22.10
N LEU A 131 12.42 -3.56 -21.31
CA LEU A 131 11.31 -4.50 -21.52
C LEU A 131 10.12 -4.20 -20.61
N ASP A 132 10.39 -3.85 -19.36
CA ASP A 132 9.36 -3.77 -18.33
C ASP A 132 8.62 -2.44 -18.35
N ALA A 133 9.27 -1.31 -18.69
CA ALA A 133 8.59 -0.02 -18.77
C ALA A 133 7.54 0.02 -19.91
N PRO A 134 7.85 -0.39 -21.16
CA PRO A 134 6.82 -0.48 -22.20
C PRO A 134 5.69 -1.45 -21.87
N ARG A 135 6.00 -2.55 -21.16
CA ARG A 135 4.99 -3.50 -20.70
C ARG A 135 4.00 -2.84 -19.71
N PHE A 136 4.51 -2.05 -18.79
CA PHE A 136 3.68 -1.34 -17.83
C PHE A 136 2.78 -0.31 -18.54
N GLU A 137 3.33 0.48 -19.45
CA GLU A 137 2.59 1.48 -20.23
C GLU A 137 1.50 0.81 -21.07
N THR A 138 1.82 -0.23 -21.84
CA THR A 138 0.83 -0.98 -22.64
C THR A 138 -0.26 -1.61 -21.78
N TRP A 139 0.11 -2.14 -20.61
CA TRP A 139 -0.87 -2.67 -19.68
C TRP A 139 -1.81 -1.56 -19.17
N LEU A 140 -1.28 -0.38 -18.83
CA LEU A 140 -2.07 0.75 -18.34
C LEU A 140 -3.01 1.31 -19.41
N GLU A 141 -2.51 1.44 -20.66
CA GLU A 141 -3.31 1.86 -21.82
C GLU A 141 -4.52 0.92 -22.03
N ALA A 142 -4.31 -0.39 -21.93
CA ALA A 142 -5.39 -1.37 -22.05
C ALA A 142 -6.47 -1.21 -20.97
N GLN A 143 -6.10 -0.79 -19.73
CA GLN A 143 -7.08 -0.53 -18.67
C GLN A 143 -7.84 0.78 -18.93
N PHE A 144 -7.18 1.77 -19.50
CA PHE A 144 -7.83 3.02 -19.92
C PHE A 144 -8.82 2.77 -21.07
N GLU A 145 -8.42 2.00 -22.08
CA GLU A 145 -9.31 1.60 -23.19
C GLU A 145 -10.50 0.75 -22.71
N ALA A 146 -10.31 -0.06 -21.68
CA ALA A 146 -11.38 -0.83 -21.04
C ALA A 146 -12.35 0.03 -20.20
N GLY A 147 -12.05 1.33 -20.02
CA GLY A 147 -12.88 2.25 -19.25
C GLY A 147 -12.77 2.10 -17.73
N LEU A 148 -11.78 1.37 -17.22
CA LEU A 148 -11.54 1.23 -15.78
C LEU A 148 -10.85 2.47 -15.19
N ILE A 149 -10.12 3.22 -16.00
CA ILE A 149 -9.36 4.41 -15.61
C ILE A 149 -9.91 5.61 -16.38
N GLU A 150 -10.25 6.70 -15.68
CA GLU A 150 -10.72 7.95 -16.29
C GLU A 150 -9.58 8.91 -16.60
N ASP A 151 -8.56 8.94 -15.73
CA ASP A 151 -7.40 9.81 -15.84
C ASP A 151 -6.18 9.11 -15.26
N ALA A 152 -4.98 9.39 -15.78
CA ALA A 152 -3.75 8.81 -15.27
C ALA A 152 -2.54 9.73 -15.45
N ALA A 153 -1.70 9.77 -14.44
CA ALA A 153 -0.36 10.33 -14.50
C ALA A 153 0.67 9.20 -14.40
N ILE A 154 1.53 9.05 -15.42
CA ILE A 154 2.62 8.08 -15.42
C ILE A 154 3.90 8.78 -14.98
N ALA A 155 4.60 8.21 -14.03
CA ALA A 155 5.88 8.74 -13.55
C ALA A 155 6.95 8.65 -14.64
N GLN A 156 7.58 9.78 -14.96
CA GLN A 156 8.66 9.87 -15.93
C GLN A 156 10.05 9.88 -15.26
N SER A 157 10.07 9.94 -13.94
CA SER A 157 11.31 10.01 -13.14
C SER A 157 11.09 9.44 -11.75
N MET A 158 12.19 9.13 -11.06
CA MET A 158 12.16 8.78 -9.63
C MET A 158 11.58 9.90 -8.75
N ALA A 159 11.72 11.15 -9.19
CA ALA A 159 11.13 12.28 -8.48
C ALA A 159 9.59 12.29 -8.61
N ASP A 160 9.04 11.88 -9.76
CA ASP A 160 7.58 11.72 -9.91
C ASP A 160 7.06 10.55 -9.07
N ILE A 161 7.77 9.43 -9.04
CA ILE A 161 7.43 8.29 -8.17
C ILE A 161 7.40 8.76 -6.70
N ALA A 162 8.42 9.46 -6.26
CA ALA A 162 8.47 10.02 -4.91
C ALA A 162 7.32 11.00 -4.63
N ALA A 163 6.93 11.80 -5.63
CA ALA A 163 5.79 12.71 -5.51
C ALA A 163 4.45 11.97 -5.41
N PHE A 164 4.28 10.84 -6.11
CA PHE A 164 3.08 10.01 -6.01
C PHE A 164 2.98 9.36 -4.62
N TRP A 165 4.07 8.77 -4.14
CA TRP A 165 4.15 8.22 -2.80
C TRP A 165 3.95 9.29 -1.72
N ARG A 166 4.45 10.51 -1.96
CA ARG A 166 4.25 11.63 -1.05
C ARG A 166 2.76 11.91 -0.76
N VAL A 167 1.89 11.83 -1.78
CA VAL A 167 0.44 12.00 -1.57
C VAL A 167 -0.12 10.93 -0.65
N ARG A 168 0.29 9.69 -0.82
CA ARG A 168 -0.15 8.56 0.00
C ARG A 168 0.39 8.64 1.44
N ASP A 169 1.62 9.08 1.61
CA ASP A 169 2.35 9.01 2.88
C ASP A 169 2.09 10.18 3.83
N VAL A 170 1.41 11.24 3.38
CA VAL A 170 1.12 12.41 4.23
C VAL A 170 0.10 12.15 5.32
N ALA A 171 -0.53 10.97 5.38
CA ALA A 171 -1.51 10.61 6.39
C ALA A 171 -1.03 10.94 7.83
N GLY A 172 0.24 10.68 8.13
CA GLY A 172 0.83 11.02 9.43
C GLY A 172 0.99 12.53 9.70
N GLU A 173 0.98 13.36 8.65
CA GLU A 173 1.11 14.82 8.76
C GLU A 173 -0.24 15.52 8.84
N LEU A 174 -1.32 14.88 8.38
CA LEU A 174 -2.68 15.43 8.44
C LEU A 174 -3.06 15.84 9.87
N ALA A 175 -2.62 15.10 10.87
CA ALA A 175 -2.81 15.45 12.28
C ALA A 175 -2.27 16.84 12.65
N SER A 176 -1.15 17.25 12.09
CA SER A 176 -0.51 18.54 12.37
C SER A 176 -1.28 19.70 11.74
N VAL A 177 -2.08 19.44 10.71
CA VAL A 177 -2.83 20.44 9.94
C VAL A 177 -4.31 20.45 10.35
N LEU A 178 -4.91 19.28 10.49
CA LEU A 178 -6.34 19.13 10.81
C LEU A 178 -6.64 19.09 12.32
N GLY A 179 -5.63 18.93 13.18
CA GLY A 179 -5.78 18.89 14.64
C GLY A 179 -5.92 17.48 15.18
N GLN A 180 -6.63 17.32 16.29
CA GLN A 180 -6.79 16.01 16.96
C GLN A 180 -7.56 15.05 16.07
N TYR A 181 -7.05 13.83 15.93
CA TYR A 181 -7.69 12.76 15.17
C TYR A 181 -7.56 11.41 15.88
N THR A 182 -8.40 10.47 15.48
CA THR A 182 -8.27 9.06 15.85
C THR A 182 -8.12 8.24 14.57
N ALA A 183 -7.06 7.46 14.48
CA ALA A 183 -6.84 6.55 13.37
C ALA A 183 -7.31 5.14 13.75
N PHE A 184 -7.90 4.45 12.78
CA PHE A 184 -8.29 3.05 12.90
C PHE A 184 -7.62 2.28 11.77
N ASP A 185 -7.04 1.13 12.12
CA ASP A 185 -6.50 0.18 11.15
C ASP A 185 -7.43 -1.04 11.12
N ILE A 186 -8.15 -1.21 10.01
CA ILE A 186 -9.24 -2.18 9.91
C ILE A 186 -9.00 -3.09 8.71
N GLY A 187 -8.85 -4.38 8.97
CA GLY A 187 -8.73 -5.41 7.94
C GLY A 187 -10.10 -5.91 7.49
N LEU A 188 -10.37 -5.80 6.17
CA LEU A 188 -11.63 -6.24 5.55
C LEU A 188 -11.38 -7.00 4.25
N PRO A 189 -12.31 -7.86 3.83
CA PRO A 189 -12.32 -8.34 2.45
C PRO A 189 -12.39 -7.17 1.48
N VAL A 190 -11.57 -7.20 0.40
CA VAL A 190 -11.44 -6.09 -0.55
C VAL A 190 -12.79 -5.59 -1.06
N GLY A 191 -13.72 -6.49 -1.40
CA GLY A 191 -15.05 -6.12 -1.90
C GLY A 191 -15.98 -5.50 -0.87
N ALA A 192 -15.62 -5.47 0.42
CA ALA A 192 -16.44 -4.90 1.49
C ALA A 192 -15.91 -3.54 2.01
N MET A 193 -14.76 -3.09 1.51
CA MET A 193 -14.09 -1.90 2.05
C MET A 193 -14.89 -0.62 1.82
N ASP A 194 -15.45 -0.42 0.63
CA ASP A 194 -16.19 0.80 0.32
C ASP A 194 -17.53 0.88 1.04
N ASP A 195 -18.29 -0.21 1.08
CA ASP A 195 -19.53 -0.27 1.84
C ASP A 195 -19.29 0.05 3.31
N PHE A 196 -18.26 -0.55 3.90
CA PHE A 196 -17.86 -0.26 5.27
C PHE A 196 -17.46 1.21 5.47
N ALA A 197 -16.63 1.76 4.59
CA ALA A 197 -16.21 3.17 4.67
C ALA A 197 -17.42 4.12 4.60
N ARG A 198 -18.38 3.84 3.70
CA ARG A 198 -19.61 4.60 3.55
C ARG A 198 -20.49 4.52 4.80
N GLU A 199 -20.69 3.32 5.35
CA GLU A 199 -21.48 3.10 6.56
C GLU A 199 -20.84 3.77 7.79
N CYS A 200 -19.52 3.63 7.97
CA CYS A 200 -18.77 4.32 9.04
C CYS A 200 -18.90 5.83 8.94
N ARG A 201 -18.74 6.38 7.75
CA ARG A 201 -18.87 7.83 7.51
C ARG A 201 -20.28 8.32 7.84
N ALA A 202 -21.32 7.59 7.42
CA ALA A 202 -22.69 7.92 7.74
C ALA A 202 -22.95 7.88 9.26
N ALA A 203 -22.46 6.86 9.96
CA ALA A 203 -22.60 6.72 11.39
C ALA A 203 -21.87 7.83 12.16
N LEU A 204 -20.63 8.16 11.74
CA LEU A 204 -19.83 9.24 12.34
C LEU A 204 -20.49 10.61 12.14
N THR A 205 -20.98 10.90 10.94
CA THR A 205 -21.70 12.16 10.64
C THR A 205 -22.96 12.31 11.50
N ALA A 206 -23.69 11.22 11.73
CA ALA A 206 -24.88 11.22 12.56
C ALA A 206 -24.56 11.41 14.06
N ALA A 207 -23.50 10.76 14.55
CA ALA A 207 -23.11 10.80 15.96
C ALA A 207 -22.32 12.07 16.35
N LEU A 208 -21.50 12.58 15.43
CA LEU A 208 -20.57 13.69 15.62
C LEU A 208 -20.67 14.67 14.43
N PRO A 209 -21.71 15.50 14.35
CA PRO A 209 -21.86 16.47 13.27
C PRO A 209 -20.66 17.41 13.18
N GLY A 210 -20.06 17.50 11.99
CA GLY A 210 -18.84 18.29 11.73
C GLY A 210 -17.53 17.53 11.93
N CYS A 211 -17.56 16.24 12.26
CA CYS A 211 -16.40 15.39 12.23
C CYS A 211 -15.98 15.12 10.77
N LEU A 212 -14.71 15.34 10.45
CA LEU A 212 -14.13 14.95 9.17
C LEU A 212 -13.75 13.45 9.23
N SER A 213 -14.17 12.69 8.25
CA SER A 213 -13.81 11.28 8.07
C SER A 213 -13.11 11.12 6.74
N LEU A 214 -11.87 10.66 6.76
CA LEU A 214 -11.02 10.47 5.58
C LEU A 214 -10.81 8.98 5.30
#